data_69e164bca938d8358328e447fa48b9f0
#
_entry.id   69e164bca938d8358328e447fa48b9f0
#
_cell.length_a   1.000
_cell.length_b   1.000
_cell.length_c   1.000
_cell.angle_alpha   90.00
_cell.angle_beta   90.00
_cell.angle_gamma   90.00
#
_symmetry.space_group_name_H-M   'P 1'
#
loop_
_entity.id
_entity.type
_entity.pdbx_description
1 polymer ?
#
loop_
_entity_poly.entity_id
_entity_poly.type
_entity_poly.pdbx_seq_one_letter_code
_entity_poly.pdbx_strand_id
1 'polypeptide(L)'
;MSPQINKIALFIDGLNLYTTARSLGFEIDFKRLLREFQSRGYLLRAFYYTAVTEDQESVSIRPLIDWLDYNGYTVVTKATKEFVDQTGRRKVKGNMDIELAVDAIELAPHIDQMVLFSGDGDFCCLVKAMQRRGVRVVVVSANSTQPPLVAQELRRQADEFIDIKALQSKIARDPGERPAREPRVAPQFLQRTATPQNETGGGIRRRL
;
A
#
# COMPACT_ATOMS: atom_id res chain seq x y z
N MET A 1 -12.78 -20.92 32.67
CA MET A 1 -13.12 -19.90 31.65
C MET A 1 -12.06 -19.98 30.58
N SER A 2 -12.45 -20.32 29.36
CA SER A 2 -11.50 -20.26 28.22
C SER A 2 -11.05 -18.82 28.03
N PRO A 3 -9.76 -18.56 27.76
CA PRO A 3 -9.30 -17.22 27.50
C PRO A 3 -10.06 -16.69 26.28
N GLN A 4 -10.71 -15.52 26.44
CA GLN A 4 -11.40 -14.87 25.35
C GLN A 4 -10.34 -14.37 24.37
N ILE A 5 -10.26 -14.99 23.20
CA ILE A 5 -9.28 -14.62 22.16
C ILE A 5 -9.74 -13.30 21.55
N ASN A 6 -8.93 -12.26 21.70
CA ASN A 6 -9.16 -10.94 21.12
C ASN A 6 -9.16 -11.02 19.59
N LYS A 7 -10.28 -10.70 18.95
CA LYS A 7 -10.44 -10.69 17.49
C LYS A 7 -10.00 -9.34 16.92
N ILE A 8 -8.98 -9.37 16.10
CA ILE A 8 -8.35 -8.18 15.52
C ILE A 8 -8.70 -8.09 14.04
N ALA A 9 -8.97 -6.90 13.54
CA ALA A 9 -8.97 -6.60 12.12
C ALA A 9 -8.07 -5.41 11.80
N LEU A 10 -7.33 -5.51 10.68
CA LEU A 10 -6.47 -4.45 10.17
C LEU A 10 -7.21 -3.71 9.05
N PHE A 11 -7.15 -2.39 9.11
CA PHE A 11 -7.65 -1.48 8.09
C PHE A 11 -6.49 -0.60 7.66
N ILE A 12 -5.98 -0.86 6.45
CA ILE A 12 -4.73 -0.27 5.97
C ILE A 12 -5.04 0.70 4.82
N ASP A 13 -4.93 1.99 5.09
CA ASP A 13 -4.85 3.01 4.07
C ASP A 13 -3.48 2.87 3.36
N GLY A 14 -3.51 2.29 2.16
CA GLY A 14 -2.29 1.92 1.44
C GLY A 14 -1.42 3.11 1.08
N LEU A 15 -2.02 4.25 0.70
CA LEU A 15 -1.28 5.46 0.37
C LEU A 15 -0.62 6.06 1.61
N ASN A 16 -1.35 6.12 2.71
CA ASN A 16 -0.84 6.66 3.98
C ASN A 16 0.28 5.79 4.52
N LEU A 17 0.11 4.46 4.55
CA LEU A 17 1.13 3.52 4.99
C LEU A 17 2.41 3.62 4.12
N TYR A 18 2.26 3.64 2.79
CA TYR A 18 3.39 3.77 1.86
C TYR A 18 4.17 5.07 2.08
N THR A 19 3.45 6.20 2.14
CA THR A 19 4.05 7.52 2.35
C THR A 19 4.79 7.58 3.69
N THR A 20 4.19 7.02 4.73
CA THR A 20 4.74 6.98 6.09
C THR A 20 6.02 6.14 6.14
N ALA A 21 6.00 4.91 5.61
CA ALA A 21 7.17 4.03 5.59
C ALA A 21 8.32 4.63 4.76
N ARG A 22 8.00 5.23 3.61
CA ARG A 22 8.98 5.90 2.76
C ARG A 22 9.64 7.10 3.45
N SER A 23 8.88 7.90 4.19
CA SER A 23 9.42 9.04 4.94
C SER A 23 10.39 8.62 6.06
N LEU A 24 10.22 7.40 6.58
CA LEU A 24 11.08 6.79 7.58
C LEU A 24 12.23 5.96 6.97
N GLY A 25 12.29 5.87 5.63
CA GLY A 25 13.39 5.22 4.91
C GLY A 25 13.35 3.69 4.89
N PHE A 26 12.18 3.06 5.06
CA PHE A 26 12.06 1.61 4.98
C PHE A 26 10.89 1.14 4.09
N GLU A 27 10.94 -0.10 3.65
CA GLU A 27 9.87 -0.77 2.91
C GLU A 27 9.15 -1.77 3.82
N ILE A 28 7.82 -1.87 3.67
CA ILE A 28 7.01 -2.80 4.45
C ILE A 28 7.14 -4.22 3.86
N ASP A 29 7.40 -5.18 4.73
CA ASP A 29 7.15 -6.60 4.47
C ASP A 29 5.75 -6.96 4.97
N PHE A 30 4.81 -7.06 4.06
CA PHE A 30 3.41 -7.34 4.38
C PHE A 30 3.20 -8.71 5.03
N LYS A 31 4.06 -9.69 4.76
CA LYS A 31 4.02 -11.00 5.43
C LYS A 31 4.43 -10.89 6.90
N ARG A 32 5.48 -10.11 7.19
CA ARG A 32 5.91 -9.82 8.55
C ARG A 32 4.86 -9.00 9.29
N LEU A 33 4.21 -8.04 8.61
CA LEU A 33 3.13 -7.24 9.18
C LEU A 33 1.96 -8.12 9.64
N LEU A 34 1.49 -9.05 8.81
CA LEU A 34 0.46 -10.01 9.23
C LEU A 34 0.89 -10.83 10.45
N ARG A 35 2.11 -11.37 10.43
CA ARG A 35 2.64 -12.19 11.54
C ARG A 35 2.71 -11.40 12.86
N GLU A 36 3.12 -10.14 12.81
CA GLU A 36 3.18 -9.28 13.99
C GLU A 36 1.79 -9.13 14.63
N PHE A 37 0.73 -8.93 13.84
CA PHE A 37 -0.62 -8.77 14.38
C PHE A 37 -1.30 -10.11 14.70
N GLN A 38 -0.96 -11.19 14.01
CA GLN A 38 -1.37 -12.55 14.37
C GLN A 38 -0.79 -12.97 15.73
N SER A 39 0.39 -12.47 16.11
CA SER A 39 0.97 -12.74 17.42
C SER A 39 0.28 -12.00 18.58
N ARG A 40 -0.52 -10.97 18.27
CA ARG A 40 -1.24 -10.16 19.27
C ARG A 40 -2.66 -10.65 19.59
N GLY A 41 -3.22 -11.51 18.74
CA GLY A 41 -4.57 -12.03 18.88
C GLY A 41 -5.03 -12.79 17.65
N TYR A 42 -6.32 -13.11 17.58
CA TYR A 42 -6.91 -13.76 16.41
C TYR A 42 -7.15 -12.72 15.31
N LEU A 43 -6.28 -12.70 14.32
CA LEU A 43 -6.42 -11.82 13.15
C LEU A 43 -7.55 -12.34 12.24
N LEU A 44 -8.72 -11.69 12.33
CA LEU A 44 -9.91 -12.08 11.57
C LEU A 44 -9.81 -11.66 10.12
N ARG A 45 -9.38 -10.42 9.85
CA ARG A 45 -9.23 -9.85 8.48
C ARG A 45 -8.11 -8.82 8.46
N ALA A 46 -7.52 -8.65 7.28
CA ALA A 46 -6.59 -7.58 6.99
C ALA A 46 -7.01 -6.94 5.66
N PHE A 47 -7.60 -5.76 5.72
CA PHE A 47 -7.99 -5.00 4.54
C PHE A 47 -6.87 -4.06 4.10
N TYR A 48 -6.68 -3.97 2.79
CA TYR A 48 -5.75 -3.03 2.17
C TYR A 48 -6.50 -2.19 1.13
N TYR A 49 -6.59 -0.90 1.37
CA TYR A 49 -7.32 0.05 0.53
C TYR A 49 -6.36 0.81 -0.35
N THR A 50 -6.60 0.80 -1.65
CA THR A 50 -5.78 1.55 -2.60
C THR A 50 -6.58 2.04 -3.79
N ALA A 51 -6.30 3.28 -4.20
CA ALA A 51 -6.82 3.82 -5.45
C ALA A 51 -5.89 3.41 -6.60
N VAL A 52 -6.47 3.05 -7.74
CA VAL A 52 -5.73 2.61 -8.94
C VAL A 52 -6.07 3.55 -10.09
N THR A 53 -5.07 4.19 -10.68
CA THR A 53 -5.24 4.98 -11.91
C THR A 53 -5.29 4.07 -13.13
N GLU A 54 -6.03 4.43 -14.18
CA GLU A 54 -6.09 3.64 -15.43
C GLU A 54 -4.79 3.74 -16.25
N ASP A 55 -3.84 4.58 -15.85
CA ASP A 55 -2.58 4.85 -16.54
C ASP A 55 -1.44 3.89 -16.16
N GLN A 56 -0.24 4.13 -16.73
CA GLN A 56 0.98 3.31 -16.57
C GLN A 56 1.40 3.09 -15.09
N GLU A 57 0.99 3.95 -14.17
CA GLU A 57 1.25 3.76 -12.73
C GLU A 57 0.48 2.56 -12.15
N SER A 58 -0.69 2.22 -12.73
CA SER A 58 -1.46 1.04 -12.35
C SER A 58 -0.69 -0.26 -12.60
N VAL A 59 0.17 -0.27 -13.62
CA VAL A 59 1.01 -1.44 -13.95
C VAL A 59 2.04 -1.70 -12.85
N SER A 60 2.51 -0.66 -12.16
CA SER A 60 3.52 -0.79 -11.10
C SER A 60 2.96 -1.32 -9.78
N ILE A 61 1.69 -1.06 -9.46
CA ILE A 61 1.07 -1.48 -8.20
C ILE A 61 0.36 -2.84 -8.31
N ARG A 62 -0.04 -3.26 -9.53
CA ARG A 62 -0.73 -4.55 -9.76
C ARG A 62 -0.02 -5.76 -9.15
N PRO A 63 1.30 -5.95 -9.30
CA PRO A 63 1.98 -7.08 -8.69
C PRO A 63 1.87 -7.11 -7.16
N LEU A 64 1.81 -5.93 -6.52
CA LEU A 64 1.58 -5.85 -5.08
C LEU A 64 0.14 -6.25 -4.73
N ILE A 65 -0.85 -5.75 -5.47
CA ILE A 65 -2.27 -6.07 -5.28
C ILE A 65 -2.49 -7.58 -5.39
N ASP A 66 -2.03 -8.19 -6.49
CA ASP A 66 -2.14 -9.61 -6.72
C ASP A 66 -1.46 -10.42 -5.61
N TRP A 67 -0.26 -9.98 -5.19
CA TRP A 67 0.44 -10.64 -4.11
C TRP A 67 -0.32 -10.55 -2.78
N LEU A 68 -0.87 -9.40 -2.44
CA LEU A 68 -1.66 -9.19 -1.22
C LEU A 68 -2.89 -10.09 -1.17
N ASP A 69 -3.66 -10.17 -2.27
CA ASP A 69 -4.84 -11.03 -2.38
C ASP A 69 -4.49 -12.51 -2.16
N TYR A 70 -3.36 -12.99 -2.69
CA TYR A 70 -2.90 -14.37 -2.47
C TYR A 70 -2.32 -14.62 -1.07
N ASN A 71 -1.99 -13.57 -0.32
CA ASN A 71 -1.28 -13.70 0.96
C ASN A 71 -2.09 -13.26 2.18
N GLY A 72 -3.43 -13.36 2.10
CA GLY A 72 -4.32 -13.22 3.26
C GLY A 72 -4.79 -11.79 3.53
N TYR A 73 -4.63 -10.88 2.58
CA TYR A 73 -5.27 -9.58 2.61
C TYR A 73 -6.57 -9.60 1.80
N THR A 74 -7.51 -8.76 2.19
CA THR A 74 -8.66 -8.40 1.37
C THR A 74 -8.35 -7.05 0.74
N VAL A 75 -8.07 -7.03 -0.57
CA VAL A 75 -7.70 -5.79 -1.25
C VAL A 75 -8.94 -5.10 -1.80
N VAL A 76 -9.15 -3.86 -1.40
CA VAL A 76 -10.24 -3.01 -1.88
C VAL A 76 -9.64 -1.96 -2.79
N THR A 77 -10.04 -1.98 -4.07
CA THR A 77 -9.52 -1.04 -5.07
C THR A 77 -10.63 -0.15 -5.62
N LYS A 78 -10.27 1.08 -5.97
CA LYS A 78 -11.15 2.04 -6.63
C LYS A 78 -10.42 2.66 -7.82
N ALA A 79 -11.07 2.65 -8.98
CA ALA A 79 -10.56 3.38 -10.13
C ALA A 79 -10.58 4.89 -9.85
N THR A 80 -9.44 5.55 -10.00
CA THR A 80 -9.35 7.00 -9.89
C THR A 80 -9.67 7.64 -11.22
N LYS A 81 -10.41 8.75 -11.18
CA LYS A 81 -10.61 9.61 -12.34
C LYS A 81 -9.66 10.79 -12.24
N GLU A 82 -8.81 10.95 -13.26
CA GLU A 82 -8.09 12.20 -13.43
C GLU A 82 -9.04 13.27 -13.96
N PHE A 83 -8.97 14.44 -13.40
CA PHE A 83 -9.62 15.63 -13.97
C PHE A 83 -8.64 16.79 -13.95
N VAL A 84 -8.75 17.62 -14.95
CA VAL A 84 -7.99 18.87 -15.03
C VAL A 84 -8.83 19.95 -14.35
N ASP A 85 -8.29 20.60 -13.33
CA ASP A 85 -8.99 21.72 -12.69
C ASP A 85 -8.97 22.96 -13.58
N GLN A 86 -9.71 24.00 -13.19
CA GLN A 86 -9.83 25.26 -13.96
C GLN A 86 -8.48 25.97 -14.15
N THR A 87 -7.42 25.57 -13.42
CA THR A 87 -6.06 26.10 -13.53
C THR A 87 -5.16 25.26 -14.43
N GLY A 88 -5.69 24.24 -15.10
CA GLY A 88 -4.93 23.31 -15.95
C GLY A 88 -4.10 22.27 -15.20
N ARG A 89 -4.26 22.15 -13.87
CA ARG A 89 -3.56 21.15 -13.07
C ARG A 89 -4.33 19.84 -13.04
N ARG A 90 -3.62 18.75 -13.31
CA ARG A 90 -4.17 17.39 -13.14
C ARG A 90 -4.39 17.13 -11.65
N LYS A 91 -5.60 16.76 -11.29
CA LYS A 91 -5.97 16.30 -9.95
C LYS A 91 -6.49 14.88 -10.06
N VAL A 92 -5.99 14.01 -9.22
CA VAL A 92 -6.48 12.63 -9.05
C VAL A 92 -7.46 12.64 -7.89
N LYS A 93 -8.72 12.24 -8.15
CA LYS A 93 -9.71 12.07 -7.10
C LYS A 93 -9.89 10.58 -6.82
N GLY A 94 -9.47 10.13 -5.67
CA GLY A 94 -9.56 8.72 -5.29
C GLY A 94 -9.03 8.48 -3.89
N ASN A 95 -9.74 9.01 -2.85
CA ASN A 95 -9.50 8.52 -1.51
C ASN A 95 -10.39 7.30 -1.25
N MET A 96 -9.98 6.45 -0.33
CA MET A 96 -10.64 5.20 0.03
C MET A 96 -11.31 5.27 1.41
N ASP A 97 -11.49 6.49 1.95
CA ASP A 97 -11.93 6.69 3.33
C ASP A 97 -13.36 6.20 3.56
N ILE A 98 -14.22 6.36 2.55
CA ILE A 98 -15.62 5.92 2.63
C ILE A 98 -15.69 4.39 2.62
N GLU A 99 -14.99 3.73 1.70
CA GLU A 99 -14.92 2.28 1.58
C GLU A 99 -14.37 1.67 2.88
N LEU A 100 -13.25 2.22 3.39
CA LEU A 100 -12.67 1.79 4.66
C LEU A 100 -13.65 1.99 5.83
N ALA A 101 -14.33 3.13 5.90
CA ALA A 101 -15.26 3.42 6.98
C ALA A 101 -16.49 2.50 6.96
N VAL A 102 -17.01 2.19 5.77
CA VAL A 102 -18.15 1.27 5.62
C VAL A 102 -17.76 -0.14 6.07
N ASP A 103 -16.67 -0.69 5.53
CA ASP A 103 -16.20 -2.03 5.90
C ASP A 103 -15.89 -2.15 7.39
N ALA A 104 -15.31 -1.10 8.01
CA ALA A 104 -15.04 -1.09 9.44
C ALA A 104 -16.32 -1.12 10.26
N ILE A 105 -17.34 -0.34 9.89
CA ILE A 105 -18.65 -0.31 10.60
C ILE A 105 -19.38 -1.63 10.43
N GLU A 106 -19.34 -2.24 9.24
CA GLU A 106 -19.97 -3.55 8.98
C GLU A 106 -19.29 -4.67 9.78
N LEU A 107 -17.95 -4.61 9.92
CA LEU A 107 -17.20 -5.63 10.64
C LEU A 107 -17.25 -5.44 12.18
N ALA A 108 -17.62 -4.26 12.67
CA ALA A 108 -17.61 -3.93 14.09
C ALA A 108 -18.28 -4.98 15.01
N PRO A 109 -19.42 -5.63 14.66
CA PRO A 109 -20.04 -6.66 15.50
C PRO A 109 -19.20 -7.94 15.67
N HIS A 110 -18.19 -8.12 14.86
CA HIS A 110 -17.42 -9.36 14.75
C HIS A 110 -15.98 -9.26 15.29
N ILE A 111 -15.54 -8.04 15.68
CA ILE A 111 -14.18 -7.77 16.17
C ILE A 111 -14.21 -7.09 17.53
N ASP A 112 -13.15 -7.35 18.30
CA ASP A 112 -12.92 -6.68 19.58
C ASP A 112 -11.96 -5.49 19.42
N GLN A 113 -11.12 -5.54 18.36
CA GLN A 113 -10.10 -4.53 18.11
C GLN A 113 -9.95 -4.20 16.62
N MET A 114 -10.01 -2.92 16.30
CA MET A 114 -9.65 -2.35 15.02
C MET A 114 -8.23 -1.80 15.09
N VAL A 115 -7.40 -2.11 14.11
CA VAL A 115 -6.08 -1.48 13.92
C VAL A 115 -6.12 -0.67 12.64
N LEU A 116 -6.07 0.63 12.75
CA LEU A 116 -6.12 1.57 11.64
C LEU A 116 -4.71 2.06 11.29
N PHE A 117 -4.24 1.74 10.10
CA PHE A 117 -3.00 2.27 9.54
C PHE A 117 -3.30 3.51 8.71
N SER A 118 -3.47 4.63 9.38
CA SER A 118 -3.60 5.96 8.77
C SER A 118 -3.27 7.05 9.79
N GLY A 119 -2.81 8.19 9.29
CA GLY A 119 -2.60 9.40 10.10
C GLY A 119 -3.66 10.47 9.83
N ASP A 120 -4.64 10.18 8.97
CA ASP A 120 -5.62 11.16 8.51
C ASP A 120 -6.66 11.49 9.60
N GLY A 121 -6.80 12.79 9.91
CA GLY A 121 -7.76 13.30 10.87
C GLY A 121 -9.23 13.05 10.52
N ASP A 122 -9.54 12.85 9.24
CA ASP A 122 -10.91 12.57 8.78
C ASP A 122 -11.46 11.26 9.36
N PHE A 123 -10.59 10.34 9.75
CA PHE A 123 -10.98 9.12 10.46
C PHE A 123 -11.40 9.30 11.93
N CYS A 124 -11.30 10.49 12.51
CA CYS A 124 -11.76 10.72 13.90
C CYS A 124 -13.22 10.36 14.10
N CYS A 125 -14.09 10.61 13.11
CA CYS A 125 -15.50 10.23 13.17
C CYS A 125 -15.69 8.71 13.16
N LEU A 126 -14.89 7.99 12.35
CA LEU A 126 -14.91 6.53 12.32
C LEU A 126 -14.45 5.95 13.66
N VAL A 127 -13.32 6.43 14.21
CA VAL A 127 -12.78 5.97 15.49
C VAL A 127 -13.86 6.11 16.60
N LYS A 128 -14.50 7.27 16.71
CA LYS A 128 -15.62 7.48 17.65
C LYS A 128 -16.77 6.50 17.41
N ALA A 129 -17.10 6.21 16.16
CA ALA A 129 -18.18 5.29 15.82
C ALA A 129 -17.85 3.84 16.22
N MET A 130 -16.60 3.39 16.04
CA MET A 130 -16.13 2.08 16.46
C MET A 130 -16.12 1.94 17.98
N GLN A 131 -15.59 2.96 18.70
CA GLN A 131 -15.57 2.99 20.15
C GLN A 131 -16.99 2.91 20.77
N ARG A 132 -17.98 3.64 20.20
CA ARG A 132 -19.39 3.53 20.63
C ARG A 132 -19.99 2.13 20.43
N ARG A 133 -19.39 1.31 19.57
CA ARG A 133 -19.77 -0.10 19.35
C ARG A 133 -19.00 -1.08 20.24
N GLY A 134 -18.17 -0.56 21.14
CA GLY A 134 -17.36 -1.38 22.05
C GLY A 134 -16.08 -1.93 21.41
N VAL A 135 -15.71 -1.46 20.21
CA VAL A 135 -14.48 -1.88 19.54
C VAL A 135 -13.32 -0.99 20.01
N ARG A 136 -12.26 -1.61 20.53
CA ARG A 136 -11.00 -0.92 20.82
C ARG A 136 -10.31 -0.48 19.52
N VAL A 137 -9.90 0.77 19.44
CA VAL A 137 -9.23 1.30 18.24
C VAL A 137 -7.77 1.63 18.51
N VAL A 138 -6.88 0.98 17.77
CA VAL A 138 -5.45 1.22 17.74
C VAL A 138 -5.11 1.96 16.44
N VAL A 139 -4.49 3.13 16.53
CA VAL A 139 -4.01 3.88 15.37
C VAL A 139 -2.51 3.66 15.20
N VAL A 140 -2.09 3.32 13.98
CA VAL A 140 -0.68 3.12 13.61
C VAL A 140 -0.30 4.16 12.57
N SER A 141 0.62 5.06 12.91
CA SER A 141 1.14 6.10 12.01
C SER A 141 2.49 6.62 12.53
N ALA A 142 3.06 7.64 11.90
CA ALA A 142 4.32 8.24 12.36
C ALA A 142 4.07 9.58 13.07
N ASN A 143 4.52 9.66 14.32
CA ASN A 143 4.60 10.90 15.07
C ASN A 143 6.06 11.42 15.17
N SER A 144 7.01 10.56 14.89
CA SER A 144 8.45 10.85 14.97
C SER A 144 9.02 11.55 13.73
N THR A 145 8.20 11.79 12.69
CA THR A 145 8.56 12.57 11.49
C THR A 145 8.39 14.07 11.72
N GLN A 146 9.03 14.90 10.87
CA GLN A 146 8.86 16.35 10.88
C GLN A 146 8.45 16.82 9.46
N PRO A 147 7.20 17.30 9.29
CA PRO A 147 6.12 17.32 10.30
C PRO A 147 5.61 15.92 10.65
N PRO A 148 4.91 15.74 11.79
CA PRO A 148 4.23 14.48 12.10
C PRO A 148 3.22 14.12 11.02
N LEU A 149 3.15 12.82 10.69
CA LEU A 149 2.22 12.30 9.66
C LEU A 149 0.90 11.84 10.27
N VAL A 150 0.73 11.96 11.58
CA VAL A 150 -0.55 11.71 12.27
C VAL A 150 -1.17 13.02 12.71
N ALA A 151 -2.45 13.22 12.40
CA ALA A 151 -3.24 14.32 12.94
C ALA A 151 -3.38 14.19 14.47
N GLN A 152 -3.17 15.29 15.20
CA GLN A 152 -3.18 15.27 16.66
C GLN A 152 -4.53 14.87 17.25
N GLU A 153 -5.63 15.27 16.61
CA GLU A 153 -6.98 14.87 16.96
C GLU A 153 -7.20 13.37 16.83
N LEU A 154 -6.72 12.74 15.75
CA LEU A 154 -6.82 11.29 15.55
C LEU A 154 -6.01 10.54 16.61
N ARG A 155 -4.79 10.99 16.89
CA ARG A 155 -3.94 10.40 17.91
C ARG A 155 -4.58 10.47 19.31
N ARG A 156 -5.23 11.58 19.65
CA ARG A 156 -5.92 11.76 20.94
C ARG A 156 -7.19 10.95 21.06
N GLN A 157 -7.88 10.71 19.93
CA GLN A 157 -9.13 9.97 19.90
C GLN A 157 -8.91 8.46 20.03
N ALA A 158 -7.78 7.93 19.53
CA ALA A 158 -7.47 6.50 19.59
C ALA A 158 -7.35 6.00 21.04
N ASP A 159 -7.78 4.75 21.28
CA ASP A 159 -7.56 4.08 22.57
C ASP A 159 -6.08 3.76 22.79
N GLU A 160 -5.35 3.53 21.69
CA GLU A 160 -3.91 3.30 21.67
C GLU A 160 -3.32 3.87 20.39
N PHE A 161 -2.15 4.47 20.50
CA PHE A 161 -1.35 4.91 19.36
C PHE A 161 -0.02 4.16 19.33
N ILE A 162 0.30 3.59 18.17
CA ILE A 162 1.57 2.92 17.92
C ILE A 162 2.34 3.74 16.87
N ASP A 163 3.50 4.28 17.25
CA ASP A 163 4.41 4.86 16.25
C ASP A 163 4.97 3.73 15.38
N ILE A 164 4.75 3.81 14.06
CA ILE A 164 5.18 2.76 13.13
C ILE A 164 6.70 2.53 13.17
N LYS A 165 7.47 3.54 13.57
CA LYS A 165 8.91 3.42 13.79
C LYS A 165 9.24 2.37 14.85
N ALA A 166 8.40 2.22 15.88
CA ALA A 166 8.57 1.18 16.90
C ALA A 166 8.32 -0.25 16.34
N LEU A 167 7.57 -0.35 15.24
CA LEU A 167 7.32 -1.62 14.55
C LEU A 167 8.38 -1.92 13.47
N GLN A 168 9.21 -0.96 13.10
CA GLN A 168 10.13 -1.08 11.96
C GLN A 168 10.96 -2.37 11.98
N SER A 169 11.58 -2.73 13.11
CA SER A 169 12.39 -3.94 13.24
C SER A 169 11.61 -5.24 13.01
N LYS A 170 10.28 -5.20 13.15
CA LYS A 170 9.39 -6.35 13.02
C LYS A 170 8.76 -6.46 11.64
N ILE A 171 8.47 -5.32 10.99
CA ILE A 171 7.69 -5.25 9.75
C ILE A 171 8.49 -4.76 8.55
N ALA A 172 9.71 -4.27 8.73
CA ALA A 172 10.53 -3.84 7.61
C ALA A 172 11.05 -5.02 6.79
N ARG A 173 11.14 -4.82 5.47
CA ARG A 173 11.82 -5.73 4.58
C ARG A 173 13.32 -5.66 4.80
N ASP A 174 13.99 -6.82 4.86
CA ASP A 174 15.44 -6.87 4.94
C ASP A 174 16.06 -6.38 3.61
N PRO A 175 17.06 -5.49 3.66
CA PRO A 175 17.71 -4.99 2.45
C PRO A 175 18.36 -6.09 1.58
N GLY A 176 18.73 -7.23 2.19
CA GLY A 176 19.29 -8.40 1.51
C GLY A 176 18.27 -9.32 0.84
N GLU A 177 16.98 -9.20 1.15
CA GLU A 177 15.89 -10.01 0.58
C GLU A 177 15.30 -9.41 -0.71
N ARG A 178 15.88 -8.33 -1.27
CA ARG A 178 15.48 -7.90 -2.61
C ARG A 178 15.78 -9.04 -3.57
N PRO A 179 14.77 -9.63 -4.27
CA PRO A 179 15.08 -10.47 -5.41
C PRO A 179 15.95 -9.61 -6.32
N ALA A 180 17.14 -10.12 -6.70
CA ALA A 180 17.97 -9.47 -7.69
C ALA A 180 17.04 -9.11 -8.85
N ARG A 181 16.94 -7.83 -9.23
CA ARG A 181 16.20 -7.44 -10.43
C ARG A 181 16.84 -8.26 -11.54
N GLU A 182 16.13 -9.31 -12.00
CA GLU A 182 16.56 -9.97 -13.24
C GLU A 182 16.70 -8.87 -14.27
N PRO A 183 17.86 -8.80 -14.95
CA PRO A 183 18.04 -7.82 -16.02
C PRO A 183 16.87 -8.07 -16.97
N ARG A 184 16.04 -7.05 -17.21
CA ARG A 184 14.94 -7.14 -18.18
C ARG A 184 15.58 -7.48 -19.53
N VAL A 185 15.60 -8.77 -19.86
CA VAL A 185 15.94 -9.23 -21.19
C VAL A 185 14.88 -8.64 -22.10
N ALA A 186 15.27 -7.71 -22.95
CA ALA A 186 14.35 -7.15 -23.94
C ALA A 186 13.71 -8.30 -24.70
N PRO A 187 12.37 -8.31 -24.89
CA PRO A 187 11.69 -9.35 -25.62
C PRO A 187 12.38 -9.57 -27.00
N GLN A 188 12.55 -10.82 -27.42
CA GLN A 188 13.30 -11.18 -28.64
C GLN A 188 12.82 -10.45 -29.90
N PHE A 189 11.54 -10.04 -29.97
CA PHE A 189 11.00 -9.28 -31.11
C PHE A 189 11.53 -7.84 -31.22
N LEU A 190 12.17 -7.30 -30.18
CA LEU A 190 12.83 -5.99 -30.20
C LEU A 190 14.32 -6.09 -30.57
N GLN A 191 14.87 -7.27 -30.70
CA GLN A 191 16.23 -7.46 -31.21
C GLN A 191 16.18 -7.34 -32.72
N ARG A 192 16.39 -6.11 -33.23
CA ARG A 192 16.58 -5.88 -34.67
C ARG A 192 17.72 -6.77 -35.13
N THR A 193 17.44 -7.74 -36.00
CA THR A 193 18.47 -8.43 -36.80
C THR A 193 19.18 -7.41 -37.65
N ALA A 194 20.42 -7.15 -37.31
CA ALA A 194 21.30 -6.39 -38.17
C ALA A 194 21.48 -7.19 -39.46
N THR A 195 20.90 -6.72 -40.54
CA THR A 195 21.10 -7.29 -41.88
C THR A 195 22.56 -7.02 -42.30
N PRO A 196 23.34 -8.03 -42.66
CA PRO A 196 24.69 -7.79 -43.18
C PRO A 196 24.61 -7.05 -44.52
N GLN A 197 25.23 -5.88 -44.60
CA GLN A 197 25.40 -5.19 -45.87
C GLN A 197 26.41 -5.98 -46.70
N ASN A 198 25.91 -6.61 -47.78
CA ASN A 198 26.74 -7.20 -48.82
C ASN A 198 27.39 -6.07 -49.62
N GLU A 199 28.67 -5.84 -49.41
CA GLU A 199 29.52 -5.08 -50.32
C GLU A 199 29.77 -5.91 -51.56
N THR A 200 29.00 -5.69 -52.63
CA THR A 200 29.40 -6.14 -53.96
C THR A 200 30.08 -5.00 -54.69
N GLY A 201 31.42 -5.05 -54.69
CA GLY A 201 32.24 -4.25 -55.56
C GLY A 201 32.03 -4.60 -57.01
N GLY A 202 31.49 -3.65 -57.77
CA GLY A 202 31.40 -3.74 -59.24
C GLY A 202 32.33 -2.70 -59.88
N GLY A 203 33.53 -3.13 -60.20
CA GLY A 203 34.44 -2.32 -60.98
C GLY A 203 34.00 -2.25 -62.43
N ILE A 204 33.77 -1.05 -62.96
CA ILE A 204 33.66 -0.81 -64.40
C ILE A 204 34.90 -0.08 -64.86
N ARG A 205 35.78 -0.83 -65.54
CA ARG A 205 36.83 -0.26 -66.41
C ARG A 205 36.16 0.31 -67.64
N ARG A 206 36.35 1.59 -67.91
CA ARG A 206 36.23 2.15 -69.26
C ARG A 206 37.62 2.42 -69.84
N ARG A 207 37.88 1.72 -70.96
CA ARG A 207 38.89 2.12 -71.93
C ARG A 207 38.25 3.14 -72.85
N LEU A 208 38.92 4.12 -73.11
CA LEU A 208 39.37 4.88 -74.34
C LEU A 208 39.52 6.33 -73.92
#